data_0cd0b0c705db378643be12231e53a231
#
_entry.id   0cd0b0c705db378643be12231e53a231
#
_cell.length_a   1.000
_cell.length_b   1.000
_cell.length_c   1.000
_cell.angle_alpha   90.00
_cell.angle_beta   90.00
_cell.angle_gamma   90.00
#
_symmetry.space_group_name_H-M   'P 1'
#
loop_
_entity.id
_entity.type
_entity.pdbx_description
1 polymer ?
#
loop_
_entity_poly.entity_id
_entity_poly.type
_entity_poly.pdbx_seq_one_letter_code
_entity_poly.pdbx_strand_id
1 'polypeptide(L)'
;MMMLVVFTAFLGMELKSAVGTSTFIMTFTALIASVSHILIHPAILLERWLVLLLCMTVSTAASLASARFANRVASRTVGLLTGVVLTLLGAALILLHYWGYIKTVPLLSGVLACTLEFLEYIIPAALILILLHRFCKIPSHVFRKLLHFAAFTCLVEMMWAAQEWYQASLTALLFAAVVYPILWALEGQPWFAGLFVQKGPGEAKKSLLLLFAMDTVLVAVCWGGFDLPWVAATAILMWGTGDGTAALAGHRFGKHHVKLPLADPNKTWEGSAAMLLVSTVVGTAAMLVLMAMRWYHCLSLVLAASVFDAYTELISKGGYDTVTVPVVNAAVLLALLQI
;
A
#
# COMPACT_ATOMS: atom_id res chain seq x y z
N MET A 1 7.31 27.92 -7.67
CA MET A 1 7.08 27.17 -6.45
C MET A 1 7.53 27.92 -5.20
N MET A 2 8.76 28.41 -5.15
CA MET A 2 9.27 29.27 -4.07
C MET A 2 8.36 30.49 -3.79
N MET A 3 7.81 31.14 -4.82
CA MET A 3 6.87 32.26 -4.68
C MET A 3 5.59 31.89 -3.90
N LEU A 4 5.05 30.68 -4.08
CA LEU A 4 3.85 30.26 -3.36
C LEU A 4 4.10 30.17 -1.85
N VAL A 5 5.25 29.62 -1.46
CA VAL A 5 5.67 29.53 -0.04
C VAL A 5 5.90 30.93 0.53
N VAL A 6 6.55 31.80 -0.23
CA VAL A 6 6.76 33.21 0.19
C VAL A 6 5.43 33.93 0.38
N PHE A 7 4.48 33.81 -0.54
CA PHE A 7 3.19 34.48 -0.44
C PHE A 7 2.33 33.96 0.70
N THR A 8 2.34 32.64 0.96
CA THR A 8 1.52 32.05 2.02
C THR A 8 2.19 32.15 3.39
N ALA A 9 3.47 31.82 3.50
CA ALA A 9 4.17 31.76 4.80
C ALA A 9 4.70 33.11 5.28
N PHE A 10 5.20 33.99 4.38
CA PHE A 10 5.76 35.29 4.76
C PHE A 10 4.78 36.44 4.63
N LEU A 11 3.93 36.42 3.58
CA LEU A 11 2.97 37.51 3.35
C LEU A 11 1.56 37.19 3.88
N GLY A 12 1.33 36.01 4.43
CA GLY A 12 0.04 35.62 5.02
C GLY A 12 -1.13 35.62 4.03
N MET A 13 -0.85 35.52 2.72
CA MET A 13 -1.90 35.53 1.70
C MET A 13 -2.70 34.23 1.74
N GLU A 14 -4.01 34.34 1.49
CA GLU A 14 -4.82 33.14 1.27
C GLU A 14 -4.28 32.31 0.10
N LEU A 15 -4.30 30.97 0.25
CA LEU A 15 -3.73 30.04 -0.73
C LEU A 15 -4.25 30.30 -2.16
N LYS A 16 -5.54 30.58 -2.32
CA LYS A 16 -6.13 30.84 -3.66
C LYS A 16 -5.57 32.12 -4.29
N SER A 17 -5.44 33.17 -3.50
CA SER A 17 -4.85 34.46 -3.94
C SER A 17 -3.36 34.30 -4.24
N ALA A 18 -2.62 33.57 -3.40
CA ALA A 18 -1.20 33.29 -3.59
C ALA A 18 -0.94 32.49 -4.88
N VAL A 19 -1.78 31.49 -5.15
CA VAL A 19 -1.70 30.71 -6.42
C VAL A 19 -1.98 31.60 -7.62
N GLY A 20 -3.04 32.41 -7.59
CA GLY A 20 -3.38 33.33 -8.69
C GLY A 20 -2.26 34.32 -8.98
N THR A 21 -1.73 34.98 -7.94
CA THR A 21 -0.62 35.93 -8.07
C THR A 21 0.67 35.26 -8.58
N SER A 22 1.00 34.08 -8.04
CA SER A 22 2.17 33.31 -8.49
C SER A 22 2.04 32.89 -9.95
N THR A 23 0.86 32.42 -10.37
CA THR A 23 0.59 32.03 -11.76
C THR A 23 0.71 33.23 -12.71
N PHE A 24 0.17 34.38 -12.31
CA PHE A 24 0.27 35.61 -13.09
C PHE A 24 1.74 36.01 -13.33
N ILE A 25 2.54 36.07 -12.27
CA ILE A 25 3.97 36.39 -12.39
C ILE A 25 4.71 35.37 -13.26
N MET A 26 4.45 34.07 -13.05
CA MET A 26 5.08 33.00 -13.83
C MET A 26 4.71 33.06 -15.30
N THR A 27 3.52 33.53 -15.68
CA THR A 27 3.09 33.69 -17.07
C THR A 27 4.00 34.69 -17.78
N PHE A 28 4.29 35.85 -17.20
CA PHE A 28 5.20 36.83 -17.76
C PHE A 28 6.65 36.33 -17.87
N THR A 29 7.11 35.64 -16.80
CA THR A 29 8.46 35.06 -16.80
C THR A 29 8.60 34.00 -17.91
N ALA A 30 7.61 33.14 -18.07
CA ALA A 30 7.58 32.12 -19.10
C ALA A 30 7.49 32.73 -20.50
N LEU A 31 6.72 33.80 -20.69
CA LEU A 31 6.63 34.51 -21.95
C LEU A 31 8.00 35.11 -22.38
N ILE A 32 8.67 35.81 -21.46
CA ILE A 32 9.99 36.40 -21.70
C ILE A 32 11.01 35.28 -21.99
N ALA A 33 11.01 34.19 -21.23
CA ALA A 33 11.90 33.06 -21.45
C ALA A 33 11.65 32.42 -22.85
N SER A 34 10.38 32.21 -23.20
CA SER A 34 10.02 31.64 -24.51
C SER A 34 10.47 32.53 -25.68
N VAL A 35 10.24 33.82 -25.59
CA VAL A 35 10.68 34.78 -26.60
C VAL A 35 12.21 34.77 -26.72
N SER A 36 12.92 34.78 -25.58
CA SER A 36 14.38 34.73 -25.57
C SER A 36 14.91 33.44 -26.21
N HIS A 37 14.32 32.27 -25.91
CA HIS A 37 14.69 31.00 -26.53
C HIS A 37 14.45 30.98 -28.04
N ILE A 38 13.33 31.55 -28.51
CA ILE A 38 13.02 31.64 -29.95
C ILE A 38 14.03 32.55 -30.68
N LEU A 39 14.43 33.65 -30.03
CA LEU A 39 15.41 34.55 -30.62
C LEU A 39 16.82 33.94 -30.71
N ILE A 40 17.20 33.09 -29.75
CA ILE A 40 18.50 32.42 -29.72
C ILE A 40 18.54 31.22 -30.68
N HIS A 41 17.47 30.46 -30.78
CA HIS A 41 17.38 29.23 -31.56
C HIS A 41 16.09 29.13 -32.38
N PRO A 42 15.93 29.91 -33.45
CA PRO A 42 14.70 29.96 -34.26
C PRO A 42 14.37 28.64 -34.98
N ALA A 43 15.39 27.81 -35.25
CA ALA A 43 15.21 26.50 -35.89
C ALA A 43 14.32 25.53 -35.10
N ILE A 44 14.32 25.59 -33.75
CA ILE A 44 13.52 24.72 -32.89
C ILE A 44 12.02 24.88 -33.17
N LEU A 45 11.59 26.08 -33.49
CA LEU A 45 10.19 26.39 -33.78
C LEU A 45 9.72 25.70 -35.07
N LEU A 46 10.58 25.66 -36.09
CA LEU A 46 10.28 25.05 -37.39
C LEU A 46 10.35 23.53 -37.35
N GLU A 47 11.29 22.96 -36.58
CA GLU A 47 11.50 21.51 -36.50
C GLU A 47 10.51 20.82 -35.61
N ARG A 48 10.03 21.48 -34.53
CA ARG A 48 9.22 20.84 -33.48
C ARG A 48 7.88 21.53 -33.18
N TRP A 49 7.35 22.26 -34.13
CA TRP A 49 6.12 23.04 -33.97
C TRP A 49 4.92 22.20 -33.56
N LEU A 50 4.80 20.95 -34.05
CA LEU A 50 3.73 20.03 -33.68
C LEU A 50 3.79 19.65 -32.20
N VAL A 51 4.98 19.36 -31.66
CA VAL A 51 5.19 19.05 -30.24
C VAL A 51 4.86 20.27 -29.39
N LEU A 52 5.28 21.45 -29.79
CA LEU A 52 4.95 22.70 -29.08
C LEU A 52 3.45 22.96 -29.06
N LEU A 53 2.76 22.77 -30.16
CA LEU A 53 1.31 22.93 -30.25
C LEU A 53 0.57 21.90 -29.40
N LEU A 54 1.00 20.64 -29.40
CA LEU A 54 0.45 19.59 -28.53
C LEU A 54 0.68 19.92 -27.04
N CYS A 55 1.88 20.33 -26.65
CA CYS A 55 2.17 20.75 -25.28
C CYS A 55 1.33 21.95 -24.85
N MET A 56 1.13 22.94 -25.70
CA MET A 56 0.30 24.11 -25.41
C MET A 56 -1.17 23.71 -25.21
N THR A 57 -1.72 22.88 -26.09
CA THR A 57 -3.13 22.46 -26.01
C THR A 57 -3.38 21.59 -24.78
N VAL A 58 -2.52 20.61 -24.50
CA VAL A 58 -2.62 19.74 -23.32
C VAL A 58 -2.45 20.56 -22.03
N SER A 59 -1.46 21.46 -21.97
CA SER A 59 -1.24 22.32 -20.80
C SER A 59 -2.41 23.25 -20.54
N THR A 60 -2.99 23.84 -21.59
CA THR A 60 -4.17 24.71 -21.46
C THR A 60 -5.38 23.92 -20.98
N ALA A 61 -5.65 22.75 -21.55
CA ALA A 61 -6.75 21.90 -21.14
C ALA A 61 -6.59 21.43 -19.69
N ALA A 62 -5.40 20.97 -19.30
CA ALA A 62 -5.09 20.57 -17.94
C ALA A 62 -5.23 21.72 -16.94
N SER A 63 -4.77 22.92 -17.31
CA SER A 63 -4.87 24.13 -16.48
C SER A 63 -6.33 24.53 -16.24
N LEU A 64 -7.17 24.52 -17.28
CA LEU A 64 -8.61 24.81 -17.17
C LEU A 64 -9.34 23.76 -16.33
N ALA A 65 -9.02 22.48 -16.52
CA ALA A 65 -9.59 21.40 -15.73
C ALA A 65 -9.20 21.51 -14.24
N SER A 66 -7.92 21.78 -13.97
CA SER A 66 -7.39 21.97 -12.61
C SER A 66 -8.00 23.19 -11.91
N ALA A 67 -8.17 24.30 -12.62
CA ALA A 67 -8.78 25.51 -12.06
C ALA A 67 -10.26 25.26 -11.72
N ARG A 68 -11.02 24.57 -12.59
CA ARG A 68 -12.41 24.20 -12.32
C ARG A 68 -12.52 23.26 -11.11
N PHE A 69 -11.62 22.30 -10.98
CA PHE A 69 -11.57 21.39 -9.84
C PHE A 69 -11.22 22.12 -8.54
N ALA A 70 -10.16 22.93 -8.53
CA ALA A 70 -9.69 23.67 -7.38
C ALA A 70 -10.75 24.65 -6.84
N ASN A 71 -11.56 25.26 -7.72
CA ASN A 71 -12.63 26.16 -7.31
C ASN A 71 -13.82 25.45 -6.62
N ARG A 72 -13.99 24.12 -6.86
CA ARG A 72 -15.07 23.31 -6.26
C ARG A 72 -14.64 22.64 -4.94
N VAL A 73 -13.35 22.62 -4.66
CA VAL A 73 -12.78 21.91 -3.49
C VAL A 73 -12.44 22.91 -2.38
N ALA A 74 -12.60 22.49 -1.13
CA ALA A 74 -12.24 23.30 0.03
C ALA A 74 -10.73 23.63 0.02
N SER A 75 -10.38 24.87 0.39
CA SER A 75 -8.99 25.35 0.39
C SER A 75 -8.03 24.46 1.18
N ARG A 76 -8.51 23.83 2.27
CA ARG A 76 -7.72 22.90 3.09
C ARG A 76 -7.35 21.63 2.30
N THR A 77 -8.26 21.07 1.52
CA THR A 77 -8.01 19.87 0.71
C THR A 77 -7.05 20.19 -0.45
N VAL A 78 -7.22 21.34 -1.09
CA VAL A 78 -6.28 21.81 -2.12
C VAL A 78 -4.88 22.01 -1.53
N GLY A 79 -4.78 22.62 -0.35
CA GLY A 79 -3.50 22.80 0.35
C GLY A 79 -2.81 21.48 0.68
N LEU A 80 -3.57 20.50 1.17
CA LEU A 80 -3.04 19.18 1.48
C LEU A 80 -2.57 18.43 0.23
N LEU A 81 -3.37 18.42 -0.84
CA LEU A 81 -2.98 17.82 -2.13
C LEU A 81 -1.73 18.49 -2.70
N THR A 82 -1.67 19.82 -2.66
CA THR A 82 -0.49 20.57 -3.09
C THR A 82 0.72 20.19 -2.25
N GLY A 83 0.59 20.12 -0.92
CA GLY A 83 1.67 19.71 -0.02
C GLY A 83 2.20 18.32 -0.35
N VAL A 84 1.31 17.35 -0.56
CA VAL A 84 1.68 15.97 -0.93
C VAL A 84 2.43 15.94 -2.27
N VAL A 85 1.88 16.61 -3.30
CA VAL A 85 2.53 16.67 -4.63
C VAL A 85 3.91 17.32 -4.54
N LEU A 86 4.05 18.39 -3.75
CA LEU A 86 5.32 19.07 -3.54
C LEU A 86 6.35 18.19 -2.83
N THR A 87 5.92 17.46 -1.80
CA THR A 87 6.78 16.54 -1.07
C THR A 87 7.26 15.41 -1.97
N LEU A 88 6.35 14.82 -2.74
CA LEU A 88 6.70 13.77 -3.71
C LEU A 88 7.67 14.28 -4.80
N LEU A 89 7.41 15.48 -5.33
CA LEU A 89 8.29 16.10 -6.32
C LEU A 89 9.66 16.43 -5.73
N GLY A 90 9.70 16.96 -4.51
CA GLY A 90 10.96 17.21 -3.79
C GLY A 90 11.74 15.93 -3.55
N ALA A 91 11.09 14.88 -3.10
CA ALA A 91 11.70 13.55 -2.92
C ALA A 91 12.23 12.99 -4.26
N ALA A 92 11.45 13.09 -5.35
CA ALA A 92 11.87 12.67 -6.68
C ALA A 92 13.10 13.46 -7.18
N LEU A 93 13.17 14.77 -6.97
CA LEU A 93 14.31 15.59 -7.33
C LEU A 93 15.57 15.23 -6.53
N ILE A 94 15.42 14.95 -5.24
CA ILE A 94 16.52 14.48 -4.39
C ILE A 94 17.02 13.12 -4.90
N LEU A 95 16.11 12.18 -5.16
CA LEU A 95 16.45 10.87 -5.72
C LEU A 95 17.16 11.00 -7.06
N LEU A 96 16.68 11.86 -7.96
CA LEU A 96 17.33 12.10 -9.25
C LEU A 96 18.72 12.73 -9.11
N HIS A 97 18.88 13.68 -8.18
CA HIS A 97 20.16 14.32 -7.92
C HIS A 97 21.21 13.31 -7.38
N TYR A 98 20.78 12.46 -6.45
CA TYR A 98 21.65 11.45 -5.86
C TYR A 98 21.64 10.11 -6.59
N TRP A 99 20.98 10.01 -7.76
CA TRP A 99 20.80 8.76 -8.50
C TRP A 99 22.11 8.04 -8.81
N GLY A 100 23.15 8.81 -9.21
CA GLY A 100 24.49 8.25 -9.43
C GLY A 100 25.07 7.60 -8.19
N TYR A 101 24.95 8.25 -7.03
CA TYR A 101 25.40 7.74 -5.75
C TYR A 101 24.58 6.53 -5.27
N ILE A 102 23.25 6.60 -5.40
CA ILE A 102 22.34 5.50 -5.00
C ILE A 102 22.70 4.21 -5.74
N LYS A 103 22.99 4.30 -7.03
CA LYS A 103 23.42 3.13 -7.83
C LYS A 103 24.72 2.50 -7.39
N THR A 104 25.60 3.26 -6.75
CA THR A 104 26.90 2.73 -6.25
C THR A 104 26.78 2.06 -4.90
N VAL A 105 25.66 2.24 -4.17
CA VAL A 105 25.43 1.64 -2.86
C VAL A 105 24.41 0.51 -3.02
N PRO A 106 24.81 -0.78 -2.94
CA PRO A 106 23.93 -1.93 -3.20
C PRO A 106 22.66 -1.94 -2.34
N LEU A 107 22.78 -1.55 -1.06
CA LEU A 107 21.65 -1.43 -0.14
C LEU A 107 20.59 -0.47 -0.68
N LEU A 108 21.00 0.76 -1.04
CA LEU A 108 20.07 1.81 -1.50
C LEU A 108 19.44 1.48 -2.85
N SER A 109 20.24 0.96 -3.79
CA SER A 109 19.73 0.56 -5.11
C SER A 109 18.75 -0.61 -5.02
N GLY A 110 19.03 -1.60 -4.16
CA GLY A 110 18.16 -2.76 -3.96
C GLY A 110 16.84 -2.38 -3.29
N VAL A 111 16.87 -1.57 -2.22
CA VAL A 111 15.65 -1.07 -1.56
C VAL A 111 14.82 -0.22 -2.51
N LEU A 112 15.46 0.64 -3.32
CA LEU A 112 14.76 1.46 -4.29
C LEU A 112 14.09 0.61 -5.39
N ALA A 113 14.81 -0.38 -5.94
CA ALA A 113 14.25 -1.29 -6.94
C ALA A 113 13.05 -2.06 -6.37
N CYS A 114 13.21 -2.67 -5.21
CA CYS A 114 12.11 -3.37 -4.51
C CYS A 114 10.92 -2.44 -4.23
N THR A 115 11.17 -1.18 -3.81
CA THR A 115 10.11 -0.20 -3.58
C THR A 115 9.36 0.16 -4.88
N LEU A 116 10.06 0.31 -6.00
CA LEU A 116 9.44 0.63 -7.29
C LEU A 116 8.57 -0.54 -7.78
N GLU A 117 9.06 -1.77 -7.74
CA GLU A 117 8.29 -2.98 -8.11
C GLU A 117 7.06 -3.13 -7.22
N PHE A 118 7.20 -2.95 -5.90
CA PHE A 118 6.07 -2.94 -4.98
C PHE A 118 5.03 -1.86 -5.32
N LEU A 119 5.46 -0.64 -5.70
CA LEU A 119 4.54 0.43 -6.11
C LEU A 119 3.85 0.12 -7.44
N GLU A 120 4.53 -0.55 -8.38
CA GLU A 120 3.93 -1.03 -9.64
C GLU A 120 2.79 -2.02 -9.40
N TYR A 121 2.82 -2.78 -8.31
CA TYR A 121 1.74 -3.68 -7.91
C TYR A 121 0.63 -2.96 -7.12
N ILE A 122 0.99 -2.24 -6.05
CA ILE A 122 0.00 -1.70 -5.11
C ILE A 122 -0.82 -0.55 -5.70
N ILE A 123 -0.24 0.27 -6.58
CA ILE A 123 -0.97 1.39 -7.19
C ILE A 123 -2.09 0.90 -8.12
N PRO A 124 -1.87 -0.01 -9.09
CA PRO A 124 -2.95 -0.58 -9.88
C PRO A 124 -3.98 -1.34 -9.04
N ALA A 125 -3.55 -2.12 -8.04
CA ALA A 125 -4.46 -2.83 -7.14
C ALA A 125 -5.38 -1.86 -6.38
N ALA A 126 -4.84 -0.77 -5.84
CA ALA A 126 -5.61 0.27 -5.18
C ALA A 126 -6.60 0.97 -6.13
N LEU A 127 -6.15 1.29 -7.36
CA LEU A 127 -7.01 1.90 -8.38
C LEU A 127 -8.15 0.97 -8.77
N ILE A 128 -7.88 -0.32 -9.01
CA ILE A 128 -8.91 -1.32 -9.31
C ILE A 128 -9.92 -1.40 -8.18
N LEU A 129 -9.48 -1.45 -6.92
CA LEU A 129 -10.38 -1.50 -5.77
C LEU A 129 -11.24 -0.24 -5.65
N ILE A 130 -10.67 0.95 -5.88
CA ILE A 130 -11.41 2.22 -5.91
C ILE A 130 -12.46 2.21 -7.01
N LEU A 131 -12.10 1.75 -8.21
CA LEU A 131 -13.03 1.63 -9.34
C LEU A 131 -14.14 0.61 -9.05
N LEU A 132 -13.80 -0.54 -8.50
CA LEU A 132 -14.77 -1.55 -8.07
C LEU A 132 -15.74 -0.99 -7.03
N HIS A 133 -15.24 -0.27 -6.03
CA HIS A 133 -16.09 0.37 -5.02
C HIS A 133 -17.01 1.44 -5.63
N ARG A 134 -16.51 2.19 -6.60
CA ARG A 134 -17.25 3.29 -7.25
C ARG A 134 -18.34 2.82 -8.21
N PHE A 135 -18.07 1.73 -8.97
CA PHE A 135 -18.96 1.27 -10.04
C PHE A 135 -19.77 0.03 -9.67
N CYS A 136 -19.27 -0.82 -8.77
CA CYS A 136 -19.96 -2.01 -8.30
C CYS A 136 -20.57 -1.75 -6.92
N LYS A 137 -21.83 -2.14 -6.73
CA LYS A 137 -22.51 -2.06 -5.42
C LYS A 137 -22.06 -3.21 -4.51
N ILE A 138 -20.76 -3.23 -4.16
CA ILE A 138 -20.19 -4.26 -3.31
C ILE A 138 -20.55 -3.98 -1.85
N PRO A 139 -21.08 -4.97 -1.09
CA PRO A 139 -21.31 -4.81 0.33
C PRO A 139 -20.02 -4.44 1.08
N SER A 140 -20.13 -3.54 2.05
CA SER A 140 -18.94 -2.98 2.75
C SER A 140 -18.08 -4.03 3.45
N HIS A 141 -18.68 -5.10 3.99
CA HIS A 141 -17.95 -6.21 4.61
C HIS A 141 -17.13 -7.01 3.59
N VAL A 142 -17.63 -7.18 2.35
CA VAL A 142 -16.90 -7.84 1.26
C VAL A 142 -15.78 -6.93 0.77
N PHE A 143 -16.06 -5.65 0.55
CA PHE A 143 -15.06 -4.69 0.09
C PHE A 143 -13.87 -4.59 1.05
N ARG A 144 -14.13 -4.58 2.36
CA ARG A 144 -13.06 -4.61 3.38
C ARG A 144 -12.18 -5.85 3.26
N LYS A 145 -12.76 -7.02 2.93
CA LYS A 145 -11.98 -8.25 2.72
C LYS A 145 -11.20 -8.20 1.40
N LEU A 146 -11.71 -7.56 0.35
CA LEU A 146 -10.94 -7.31 -0.87
C LEU A 146 -9.72 -6.41 -0.62
N LEU A 147 -9.87 -5.36 0.21
CA LEU A 147 -8.75 -4.54 0.66
C LEU A 147 -7.71 -5.37 1.44
N HIS A 148 -8.19 -6.27 2.30
CA HIS A 148 -7.31 -7.18 3.03
C HIS A 148 -6.56 -8.13 2.09
N PHE A 149 -7.24 -8.69 1.08
CA PHE A 149 -6.60 -9.51 0.04
C PHE A 149 -5.51 -8.76 -0.72
N ALA A 150 -5.78 -7.53 -1.15
CA ALA A 150 -4.77 -6.70 -1.79
C ALA A 150 -3.59 -6.42 -0.87
N ALA A 151 -3.85 -6.19 0.42
CA ALA A 151 -2.82 -5.88 1.39
C ALA A 151 -1.84 -7.04 1.62
N PHE A 152 -2.32 -8.28 1.83
CA PHE A 152 -1.40 -9.39 2.08
C PHE A 152 -0.73 -9.90 0.79
N THR A 153 -1.40 -9.82 -0.37
CA THR A 153 -0.77 -10.20 -1.64
C THR A 153 0.36 -9.25 -2.01
N CYS A 154 0.25 -7.95 -1.68
CA CYS A 154 1.34 -7.02 -1.92
C CYS A 154 2.55 -7.26 -1.00
N LEU A 155 2.39 -7.83 0.20
CA LEU A 155 3.52 -8.24 1.04
C LEU A 155 4.29 -9.41 0.41
N VAL A 156 3.57 -10.40 -0.10
CA VAL A 156 4.19 -11.56 -0.77
C VAL A 156 4.90 -11.11 -2.06
N GLU A 157 4.29 -10.20 -2.83
CA GLU A 157 4.90 -9.63 -4.02
C GLU A 157 6.17 -8.85 -3.68
N MET A 158 6.14 -8.04 -2.64
CA MET A 158 7.32 -7.31 -2.15
C MET A 158 8.48 -8.25 -1.76
N MET A 159 8.18 -9.38 -1.10
CA MET A 159 9.19 -10.42 -0.82
C MET A 159 9.73 -11.04 -2.09
N TRP A 160 8.90 -11.22 -3.12
CA TRP A 160 9.31 -11.76 -4.41
C TRP A 160 10.19 -10.80 -5.21
N ALA A 161 9.91 -9.50 -5.14
CA ALA A 161 10.71 -8.44 -5.75
C ALA A 161 12.09 -8.25 -5.10
N ALA A 162 12.20 -8.58 -3.81
CA ALA A 162 13.44 -8.41 -3.07
C ALA A 162 14.45 -9.52 -3.38
N GLN A 163 15.72 -9.14 -3.51
CA GLN A 163 16.83 -10.08 -3.63
C GLN A 163 17.39 -10.48 -2.28
N GLU A 164 17.20 -9.64 -1.25
CA GLU A 164 17.72 -9.80 0.08
C GLU A 164 16.64 -9.42 1.12
N TRP A 165 16.62 -10.10 2.24
CA TRP A 165 15.62 -9.91 3.28
C TRP A 165 15.46 -8.46 3.76
N TYR A 166 16.58 -7.72 3.89
CA TYR A 166 16.57 -6.33 4.35
C TYR A 166 15.93 -5.37 3.33
N GLN A 167 15.93 -5.70 2.05
CA GLN A 167 15.26 -4.89 1.01
C GLN A 167 13.76 -4.92 1.22
N ALA A 168 13.15 -6.10 1.39
CA ALA A 168 11.72 -6.25 1.70
C ALA A 168 11.38 -5.56 3.03
N SER A 169 12.13 -5.84 4.11
CA SER A 169 11.89 -5.25 5.42
C SER A 169 11.97 -3.71 5.42
N LEU A 170 12.98 -3.14 4.76
CA LEU A 170 13.13 -1.68 4.67
C LEU A 170 12.07 -1.05 3.77
N THR A 171 11.66 -1.72 2.68
CA THR A 171 10.56 -1.27 1.83
C THR A 171 9.25 -1.24 2.62
N ALA A 172 8.96 -2.28 3.41
CA ALA A 172 7.78 -2.34 4.29
C ALA A 172 7.75 -1.17 5.29
N LEU A 173 8.86 -0.92 5.97
CA LEU A 173 8.99 0.18 6.92
C LEU A 173 8.87 1.55 6.24
N LEU A 174 9.52 1.73 5.09
CA LEU A 174 9.46 2.98 4.32
C LEU A 174 8.03 3.27 3.86
N PHE A 175 7.33 2.26 3.33
CA PHE A 175 5.94 2.40 2.92
C PHE A 175 5.03 2.77 4.10
N ALA A 176 5.15 2.08 5.22
CA ALA A 176 4.40 2.40 6.44
C ALA A 176 4.68 3.83 6.92
N ALA A 177 5.95 4.26 6.93
CA ALA A 177 6.36 5.59 7.35
C ALA A 177 5.78 6.71 6.45
N VAL A 178 5.65 6.45 5.15
CA VAL A 178 5.08 7.42 4.19
C VAL A 178 3.56 7.41 4.23
N VAL A 179 2.93 6.23 4.26
CA VAL A 179 1.48 6.10 4.14
C VAL A 179 0.76 6.44 5.45
N TYR A 180 1.37 6.15 6.59
CA TYR A 180 0.74 6.45 7.90
C TYR A 180 0.36 7.92 8.08
N PRO A 181 1.25 8.93 7.88
CA PRO A 181 0.87 10.33 7.99
C PRO A 181 -0.16 10.75 6.93
N ILE A 182 -0.15 10.14 5.75
CA ILE A 182 -1.17 10.38 4.72
C ILE A 182 -2.55 9.92 5.21
N LEU A 183 -2.64 8.69 5.74
CA LEU A 183 -3.89 8.18 6.32
C LEU A 183 -4.35 9.03 7.50
N TRP A 184 -3.43 9.46 8.36
CA TRP A 184 -3.74 10.33 9.49
C TRP A 184 -4.33 11.68 9.03
N ALA A 185 -3.79 12.28 7.97
CA ALA A 185 -4.29 13.54 7.41
C ALA A 185 -5.64 13.39 6.69
N LEU A 186 -5.91 12.22 6.09
CA LEU A 186 -7.13 11.95 5.31
C LEU A 186 -8.30 11.44 6.16
N GLU A 187 -8.04 10.87 7.33
CA GLU A 187 -9.05 10.22 8.17
C GLU A 187 -10.26 11.11 8.51
N GLY A 188 -10.06 12.43 8.65
CA GLY A 188 -11.13 13.39 8.92
C GLY A 188 -11.93 13.83 7.69
N GLN A 189 -11.65 13.28 6.48
CA GLN A 189 -12.34 13.68 5.26
C GLN A 189 -13.57 12.78 5.02
N PRO A 190 -14.76 13.37 4.69
CA PRO A 190 -15.99 12.60 4.49
C PRO A 190 -15.89 11.53 3.39
N TRP A 191 -15.16 11.81 2.31
CA TRP A 191 -14.96 10.87 1.20
C TRP A 191 -14.09 9.67 1.62
N PHE A 192 -13.14 9.89 2.54
CA PHE A 192 -12.28 8.82 3.06
C PHE A 192 -13.08 7.84 3.90
N ALA A 193 -13.97 8.34 4.78
CA ALA A 193 -14.86 7.49 5.56
C ALA A 193 -15.82 6.66 4.68
N GLY A 194 -16.20 7.17 3.51
CA GLY A 194 -16.98 6.43 2.51
C GLY A 194 -16.18 5.35 1.77
N LEU A 195 -14.87 5.54 1.60
CA LEU A 195 -13.99 4.59 0.90
C LEU A 195 -13.50 3.49 1.85
N PHE A 196 -13.08 3.86 3.06
CA PHE A 196 -12.56 2.93 4.07
C PHE A 196 -13.59 2.71 5.16
N VAL A 197 -14.36 1.61 5.04
CA VAL A 197 -15.33 1.21 6.07
C VAL A 197 -14.58 0.69 7.28
N GLN A 198 -14.45 1.54 8.30
CA GLN A 198 -13.77 1.23 9.56
C GLN A 198 -14.80 0.81 10.62
N LYS A 199 -14.45 -0.16 11.49
CA LYS A 199 -15.24 -0.52 12.68
C LYS A 199 -15.13 0.54 13.78
N GLY A 200 -14.02 1.30 13.79
CA GLY A 200 -13.76 2.34 14.77
C GLY A 200 -12.72 3.36 14.28
N PRO A 201 -12.60 4.52 14.94
CA PRO A 201 -11.63 5.55 14.58
C PRO A 201 -10.21 5.02 14.62
N GLY A 202 -9.42 5.30 13.57
CA GLY A 202 -8.00 4.90 13.49
C GLY A 202 -7.73 3.44 13.16
N GLU A 203 -8.74 2.62 12.86
CA GLU A 203 -8.56 1.20 12.54
C GLU A 203 -7.62 1.02 11.33
N ALA A 204 -7.81 1.80 10.27
CA ALA A 204 -6.99 1.69 9.07
C ALA A 204 -5.50 1.97 9.34
N LYS A 205 -5.19 3.00 10.13
CA LYS A 205 -3.81 3.33 10.54
C LYS A 205 -3.19 2.25 11.40
N LYS A 206 -3.93 1.76 12.40
CA LYS A 206 -3.47 0.67 13.27
C LYS A 206 -3.21 -0.59 12.48
N SER A 207 -4.13 -0.97 11.60
CA SER A 207 -3.98 -2.17 10.76
C SER A 207 -2.79 -2.06 9.81
N LEU A 208 -2.55 -0.89 9.21
CA LEU A 208 -1.37 -0.65 8.37
C LEU A 208 -0.08 -0.87 9.16
N LEU A 209 0.06 -0.21 10.31
CA LEU A 209 1.27 -0.36 11.13
C LEU A 209 1.50 -1.79 11.58
N LEU A 210 0.45 -2.46 12.06
CA LEU A 210 0.54 -3.85 12.51
C LEU A 210 0.93 -4.79 11.36
N LEU A 211 0.35 -4.58 10.17
CA LEU A 211 0.61 -5.39 8.99
C LEU A 211 2.08 -5.30 8.56
N PHE A 212 2.58 -4.09 8.34
CA PHE A 212 3.95 -3.90 7.87
C PHE A 212 5.01 -4.16 8.95
N ALA A 213 4.70 -3.91 10.22
CA ALA A 213 5.57 -4.30 11.33
C ALA A 213 5.68 -5.83 11.46
N MET A 214 4.55 -6.53 11.36
CA MET A 214 4.51 -8.00 11.35
C MET A 214 5.32 -8.56 10.18
N ASP A 215 5.12 -8.05 8.97
CA ASP A 215 5.87 -8.46 7.77
C ASP A 215 7.37 -8.25 7.96
N THR A 216 7.80 -7.07 8.42
CA THR A 216 9.21 -6.77 8.71
C THR A 216 9.82 -7.80 9.66
N VAL A 217 9.11 -8.17 10.73
CA VAL A 217 9.60 -9.16 11.71
C VAL A 217 9.65 -10.56 11.10
N LEU A 218 8.59 -10.97 10.38
CA LEU A 218 8.56 -12.30 9.74
C LEU A 218 9.66 -12.45 8.70
N VAL A 219 9.85 -11.46 7.85
CA VAL A 219 10.91 -11.47 6.83
C VAL A 219 12.29 -11.50 7.49
N ALA A 220 12.52 -10.66 8.49
CA ALA A 220 13.80 -10.63 9.20
C ALA A 220 14.13 -11.96 9.91
N VAL A 221 13.13 -12.60 10.52
CA VAL A 221 13.32 -13.87 11.22
C VAL A 221 13.41 -15.03 10.24
N CYS A 222 12.41 -15.22 9.38
CA CYS A 222 12.33 -16.40 8.50
C CYS A 222 13.39 -16.36 7.40
N TRP A 223 13.57 -15.22 6.75
CA TRP A 223 14.56 -15.07 5.68
C TRP A 223 15.92 -14.66 6.21
N GLY A 224 16.01 -13.58 7.01
CA GLY A 224 17.29 -13.09 7.52
C GLY A 224 17.95 -14.01 8.55
N GLY A 225 17.15 -14.68 9.41
CA GLY A 225 17.64 -15.56 10.46
C GLY A 225 17.82 -17.02 10.05
N PHE A 226 16.85 -17.57 9.27
CA PHE A 226 16.81 -18.99 8.92
C PHE A 226 17.04 -19.26 7.42
N ASP A 227 17.16 -18.24 6.59
CA ASP A 227 17.29 -18.36 5.13
C ASP A 227 16.12 -19.12 4.47
N LEU A 228 14.91 -18.93 5.00
CA LEU A 228 13.68 -19.61 4.57
C LEU A 228 12.58 -18.57 4.21
N PRO A 229 12.77 -17.74 3.16
CA PRO A 229 11.81 -16.69 2.78
C PRO A 229 10.42 -17.24 2.50
N TRP A 230 10.31 -18.45 1.95
CA TRP A 230 9.06 -19.11 1.65
C TRP A 230 8.21 -19.44 2.91
N VAL A 231 8.81 -19.58 4.09
CA VAL A 231 8.04 -19.75 5.33
C VAL A 231 7.24 -18.49 5.65
N ALA A 232 7.85 -17.32 5.56
CA ALA A 232 7.16 -16.05 5.75
C ALA A 232 6.03 -15.87 4.72
N ALA A 233 6.33 -16.08 3.43
CA ALA A 233 5.34 -15.98 2.36
C ALA A 233 4.15 -16.95 2.57
N THR A 234 4.44 -18.22 2.92
CA THR A 234 3.39 -19.22 3.19
C THR A 234 2.55 -18.82 4.40
N ALA A 235 3.16 -18.37 5.49
CA ALA A 235 2.44 -17.93 6.70
C ALA A 235 1.52 -16.74 6.42
N ILE A 236 1.97 -15.76 5.65
CA ILE A 236 1.18 -14.60 5.23
C ILE A 236 0.01 -15.02 4.34
N LEU A 237 0.23 -15.91 3.38
CA LEU A 237 -0.83 -16.42 2.49
C LEU A 237 -1.87 -17.23 3.26
N MET A 238 -1.45 -18.11 4.18
CA MET A 238 -2.35 -18.90 5.03
C MET A 238 -3.23 -17.98 5.87
N TRP A 239 -2.63 -17.05 6.61
CA TRP A 239 -3.35 -16.08 7.42
C TRP A 239 -4.29 -15.21 6.58
N GLY A 240 -3.80 -14.57 5.52
CA GLY A 240 -4.56 -13.59 4.74
C GLY A 240 -5.78 -14.22 4.07
N THR A 241 -5.63 -15.42 3.47
CA THR A 241 -6.74 -16.15 2.85
C THR A 241 -7.65 -16.79 3.89
N GLY A 242 -7.08 -17.34 4.96
CA GLY A 242 -7.81 -17.99 6.05
C GLY A 242 -8.72 -17.01 6.78
N ASP A 243 -8.21 -15.88 7.30
CA ASP A 243 -9.01 -14.84 7.96
C ASP A 243 -10.06 -14.23 7.02
N GLY A 244 -9.67 -13.99 5.76
CA GLY A 244 -10.61 -13.50 4.74
C GLY A 244 -11.81 -14.41 4.59
N THR A 245 -11.57 -15.71 4.40
CA THR A 245 -12.63 -16.71 4.22
C THR A 245 -13.38 -17.05 5.50
N ALA A 246 -12.72 -17.09 6.66
CA ALA A 246 -13.36 -17.25 7.96
C ALA A 246 -14.43 -16.19 8.22
N ALA A 247 -14.09 -14.93 7.97
CA ALA A 247 -15.04 -13.83 8.15
C ALA A 247 -16.21 -13.88 7.17
N LEU A 248 -15.98 -14.23 5.89
CA LEU A 248 -17.04 -14.35 4.89
C LEU A 248 -17.94 -15.55 5.16
N ALA A 249 -17.36 -16.71 5.48
CA ALA A 249 -18.10 -17.93 5.80
C ALA A 249 -18.86 -17.77 7.13
N GLY A 250 -18.25 -17.20 8.16
CA GLY A 250 -18.89 -16.92 9.43
C GLY A 250 -20.07 -15.95 9.30
N HIS A 251 -19.94 -14.93 8.46
CA HIS A 251 -21.05 -14.00 8.19
C HIS A 251 -22.20 -14.65 7.43
N ARG A 252 -21.91 -15.54 6.46
CA ARG A 252 -22.95 -16.13 5.61
C ARG A 252 -23.57 -17.40 6.20
N PHE A 253 -22.78 -18.24 6.84
CA PHE A 253 -23.17 -19.58 7.26
C PHE A 253 -23.09 -19.80 8.77
N GLY A 254 -22.53 -18.83 9.54
CA GLY A 254 -22.30 -18.94 10.98
C GLY A 254 -23.60 -19.10 11.77
N LYS A 255 -23.81 -20.28 12.30
CA LYS A 255 -24.96 -20.60 13.18
C LYS A 255 -24.48 -20.93 14.60
N HIS A 256 -23.28 -21.44 14.74
CA HIS A 256 -22.74 -21.93 16.00
C HIS A 256 -21.61 -21.03 16.49
N HIS A 257 -21.94 -20.09 17.39
CA HIS A 257 -20.94 -19.23 18.03
C HIS A 257 -20.03 -20.03 18.98
N VAL A 258 -18.75 -19.67 18.98
CA VAL A 258 -17.76 -20.33 19.81
C VAL A 258 -17.91 -19.86 21.27
N LYS A 259 -18.13 -20.79 22.18
CA LYS A 259 -18.32 -20.53 23.63
C LYS A 259 -17.09 -20.97 24.45
N LEU A 260 -15.88 -20.65 23.99
CA LEU A 260 -14.67 -20.92 24.76
C LEU A 260 -14.27 -19.69 25.58
N PRO A 261 -13.72 -19.86 26.81
CA PRO A 261 -13.43 -18.73 27.71
C PRO A 261 -12.52 -17.65 27.14
N LEU A 262 -11.61 -18.02 26.25
CA LEU A 262 -10.64 -17.11 25.62
C LEU A 262 -11.07 -16.66 24.22
N ALA A 263 -12.06 -17.30 23.60
CA ALA A 263 -12.46 -16.98 22.23
C ALA A 263 -13.19 -15.63 22.14
N ASP A 264 -13.12 -15.01 20.96
CA ASP A 264 -13.95 -13.85 20.64
C ASP A 264 -15.42 -14.35 20.44
N PRO A 265 -16.40 -13.79 21.16
CA PRO A 265 -17.80 -14.23 21.10
C PRO A 265 -18.44 -14.03 19.72
N ASN A 266 -17.85 -13.23 18.85
CA ASN A 266 -18.32 -13.01 17.48
C ASN A 266 -17.85 -14.09 16.49
N LYS A 267 -16.98 -15.00 16.90
CA LYS A 267 -16.45 -16.07 16.04
C LYS A 267 -17.39 -17.26 16.00
N THR A 268 -17.37 -17.98 14.88
CA THR A 268 -18.22 -19.14 14.62
C THR A 268 -17.41 -20.36 14.23
N TRP A 269 -17.90 -21.55 14.57
CA TRP A 269 -17.24 -22.81 14.19
C TRP A 269 -17.17 -23.00 12.68
N GLU A 270 -18.18 -22.52 11.93
CA GLU A 270 -18.20 -22.55 10.46
C GLU A 270 -17.11 -21.66 9.88
N GLY A 271 -16.87 -20.47 10.47
CA GLY A 271 -15.77 -19.60 10.10
C GLY A 271 -14.42 -20.25 10.32
N SER A 272 -14.20 -20.85 11.51
CA SER A 272 -12.94 -21.52 11.84
C SER A 272 -12.68 -22.76 10.98
N ALA A 273 -13.74 -23.51 10.62
CA ALA A 273 -13.63 -24.63 9.69
C ALA A 273 -13.24 -24.15 8.26
N ALA A 274 -13.82 -23.03 7.81
CA ALA A 274 -13.43 -22.41 6.54
C ALA A 274 -11.97 -21.95 6.55
N MET A 275 -11.51 -21.35 7.66
CA MET A 275 -10.12 -20.98 7.84
C MET A 275 -9.20 -22.19 7.73
N LEU A 276 -9.46 -23.23 8.51
CA LEU A 276 -8.67 -24.46 8.50
C LEU A 276 -8.53 -25.03 7.08
N LEU A 277 -9.65 -25.14 6.35
CA LEU A 277 -9.66 -25.69 5.00
C LEU A 277 -8.87 -24.81 4.02
N VAL A 278 -9.14 -23.51 4.01
CA VAL A 278 -8.53 -22.61 3.02
C VAL A 278 -7.05 -22.37 3.33
N SER A 279 -6.67 -22.19 4.60
CA SER A 279 -5.26 -22.11 4.99
C SER A 279 -4.50 -23.40 4.60
N THR A 280 -5.11 -24.58 4.79
CA THR A 280 -4.49 -25.84 4.37
C THR A 280 -4.30 -25.92 2.87
N VAL A 281 -5.31 -25.58 2.08
CA VAL A 281 -5.23 -25.64 0.61
C VAL A 281 -4.22 -24.64 0.07
N VAL A 282 -4.34 -23.39 0.50
CA VAL A 282 -3.47 -22.30 0.01
C VAL A 282 -2.04 -22.48 0.48
N GLY A 283 -1.83 -22.83 1.75
CA GLY A 283 -0.50 -23.08 2.29
C GLY A 283 0.18 -24.27 1.61
N THR A 284 -0.57 -25.37 1.35
CA THR A 284 -0.03 -26.52 0.60
C THR A 284 0.34 -26.12 -0.82
N ALA A 285 -0.53 -25.37 -1.51
CA ALA A 285 -0.24 -24.88 -2.85
C ALA A 285 0.99 -23.94 -2.87
N ALA A 286 1.08 -23.03 -1.91
CA ALA A 286 2.23 -22.14 -1.77
C ALA A 286 3.53 -22.91 -1.56
N MET A 287 3.55 -23.88 -0.64
CA MET A 287 4.73 -24.70 -0.41
C MET A 287 5.11 -25.58 -1.60
N LEU A 288 4.14 -26.11 -2.35
CA LEU A 288 4.40 -26.87 -3.57
C LEU A 288 5.04 -26.03 -4.66
N VAL A 289 4.61 -24.76 -4.78
CA VAL A 289 5.15 -23.83 -5.79
C VAL A 289 6.53 -23.30 -5.38
N LEU A 290 6.70 -22.98 -4.10
CA LEU A 290 7.90 -22.33 -3.59
C LEU A 290 9.01 -23.32 -3.19
N MET A 291 8.65 -24.58 -2.95
CA MET A 291 9.57 -25.62 -2.54
C MET A 291 9.40 -26.87 -3.41
N ALA A 292 10.50 -27.46 -3.81
CA ALA A 292 10.51 -28.76 -4.52
C ALA A 292 10.24 -29.96 -3.59
N MET A 293 9.34 -29.82 -2.62
CA MET A 293 8.98 -30.90 -1.69
C MET A 293 7.85 -31.77 -2.24
N ARG A 294 7.77 -33.03 -1.76
CA ARG A 294 6.67 -33.92 -2.11
C ARG A 294 5.36 -33.41 -1.50
N TRP A 295 4.26 -33.51 -2.26
CA TRP A 295 2.96 -32.95 -1.89
C TRP A 295 2.45 -33.39 -0.50
N TYR A 296 2.69 -34.64 -0.10
CA TYR A 296 2.22 -35.16 1.20
C TYR A 296 3.03 -34.59 2.38
N HIS A 297 4.31 -34.24 2.21
CA HIS A 297 5.08 -33.53 3.23
C HIS A 297 4.57 -32.08 3.36
N CYS A 298 4.35 -31.39 2.24
CA CYS A 298 3.76 -30.05 2.27
C CYS A 298 2.40 -30.07 2.99
N LEU A 299 1.54 -31.03 2.63
CA LEU A 299 0.21 -31.16 3.22
C LEU A 299 0.28 -31.42 4.75
N SER A 300 1.16 -32.31 5.21
CA SER A 300 1.28 -32.65 6.63
C SER A 300 1.77 -31.46 7.45
N LEU A 301 2.77 -30.71 6.98
CA LEU A 301 3.31 -29.54 7.65
C LEU A 301 2.26 -28.42 7.73
N VAL A 302 1.62 -28.13 6.58
CA VAL A 302 0.62 -27.06 6.50
C VAL A 302 -0.64 -27.41 7.27
N LEU A 303 -1.09 -28.66 7.27
CA LEU A 303 -2.26 -29.08 8.04
C LEU A 303 -2.02 -28.87 9.53
N ALA A 304 -0.84 -29.23 10.04
CA ALA A 304 -0.47 -28.95 11.42
C ALA A 304 -0.49 -27.44 11.72
N ALA A 305 0.15 -26.62 10.85
CA ALA A 305 0.14 -25.17 11.01
C ALA A 305 -1.27 -24.60 10.93
N SER A 306 -2.15 -25.09 10.02
CA SER A 306 -3.53 -24.61 9.88
C SER A 306 -4.41 -24.88 11.11
N VAL A 307 -4.14 -25.92 11.88
CA VAL A 307 -4.83 -26.16 13.15
C VAL A 307 -4.48 -25.06 14.16
N PHE A 308 -3.20 -24.69 14.27
CA PHE A 308 -2.76 -23.59 15.12
C PHE A 308 -3.27 -22.24 14.61
N ASP A 309 -3.34 -22.06 13.29
CA ASP A 309 -3.91 -20.92 12.61
C ASP A 309 -5.36 -20.66 13.05
N ALA A 310 -6.22 -21.67 12.87
CA ALA A 310 -7.62 -21.59 13.27
C ALA A 310 -7.80 -21.37 14.77
N TYR A 311 -6.98 -22.01 15.61
CA TYR A 311 -7.02 -21.83 17.05
C TYR A 311 -6.59 -20.42 17.46
N THR A 312 -5.48 -19.92 16.90
CA THR A 312 -4.96 -18.57 17.19
C THR A 312 -5.95 -17.49 16.76
N GLU A 313 -6.60 -17.67 15.60
CA GLU A 313 -7.65 -16.77 15.14
C GLU A 313 -8.82 -16.71 16.10
N LEU A 314 -9.26 -17.84 16.65
CA LEU A 314 -10.36 -17.90 17.62
C LEU A 314 -10.10 -17.09 18.89
N ILE A 315 -8.87 -17.11 19.41
CA ILE A 315 -8.50 -16.42 20.65
C ILE A 315 -8.04 -14.99 20.44
N SER A 316 -7.71 -14.60 19.21
CA SER A 316 -7.23 -13.24 18.89
C SER A 316 -8.39 -12.25 18.86
N LYS A 317 -8.28 -11.17 19.66
CA LYS A 317 -9.28 -10.11 19.80
C LYS A 317 -8.75 -8.78 19.27
N GLY A 318 -9.64 -7.87 18.87
CA GLY A 318 -9.30 -6.48 18.60
C GLY A 318 -8.38 -6.25 17.40
N GLY A 319 -8.33 -7.15 16.41
CA GLY A 319 -7.50 -7.04 15.20
C GLY A 319 -6.03 -7.45 15.39
N TYR A 320 -5.68 -8.07 16.52
CA TYR A 320 -4.34 -8.61 16.75
C TYR A 320 -4.08 -9.93 15.99
N ASP A 321 -5.12 -10.54 15.41
CA ASP A 321 -5.04 -11.66 14.46
C ASP A 321 -4.09 -11.37 13.29
N THR A 322 -4.02 -10.11 12.85
CA THR A 322 -3.05 -9.63 11.84
C THR A 322 -1.58 -9.93 12.20
N VAL A 323 -1.25 -10.02 13.48
CA VAL A 323 0.12 -10.29 13.95
C VAL A 323 0.25 -11.70 14.49
N THR A 324 -0.67 -12.10 15.37
CA THR A 324 -0.56 -13.36 16.12
C THR A 324 -0.65 -14.58 15.23
N VAL A 325 -1.55 -14.56 14.25
CA VAL A 325 -1.79 -15.72 13.39
C VAL A 325 -0.61 -15.99 12.45
N PRO A 326 -0.09 -15.03 11.64
CA PRO A 326 1.05 -15.31 10.77
C PRO A 326 2.35 -15.61 11.54
N VAL A 327 2.53 -15.01 12.72
CA VAL A 327 3.71 -15.31 13.57
C VAL A 327 3.64 -16.74 14.12
N VAL A 328 2.48 -17.20 14.59
CA VAL A 328 2.31 -18.58 15.04
C VAL A 328 2.48 -19.57 13.89
N ASN A 329 1.91 -19.27 12.72
CA ASN A 329 2.11 -20.09 11.53
C ASN A 329 3.58 -20.25 11.17
N ALA A 330 4.32 -19.15 11.09
CA ALA A 330 5.74 -19.18 10.77
C ALA A 330 6.53 -19.97 11.83
N ALA A 331 6.22 -19.78 13.13
CA ALA A 331 6.89 -20.48 14.21
C ALA A 331 6.63 -22.01 14.15
N VAL A 332 5.39 -22.43 13.86
CA VAL A 332 5.03 -23.84 13.71
C VAL A 332 5.73 -24.45 12.50
N LEU A 333 5.70 -23.77 11.36
CA LEU A 333 6.38 -24.24 10.14
C LEU A 333 7.90 -24.36 10.35
N LEU A 334 8.54 -23.35 10.97
CA LEU A 334 9.97 -23.40 11.30
C LEU A 334 10.30 -24.55 12.24
N ALA A 335 9.50 -24.75 13.30
CA ALA A 335 9.72 -25.83 14.26
C ALA A 335 9.60 -27.22 13.60
N LEU A 336 8.60 -27.41 12.73
CA LEU A 336 8.38 -28.68 12.05
C LEU A 336 9.40 -28.98 10.94
N LEU A 337 10.05 -27.96 10.39
CA LEU A 337 11.08 -28.11 9.36
C LEU A 337 12.47 -28.43 9.95
N GLN A 338 12.68 -28.10 11.22
CA GLN A 338 13.93 -28.39 11.91
C GLN A 338 13.98 -29.81 12.53
N ILE A 339 12.87 -30.52 12.53
CA ILE A 339 12.75 -31.92 12.93
C ILE A 339 12.93 -32.84 11.71
#